data_6947a2568c43f6c1efde67fd0414297e
#
_entry.id   6947a2568c43f6c1efde67fd0414297e
#
_cell.length_a   1.000
_cell.length_b   1.000
_cell.length_c   1.000
_cell.angle_alpha   90.00
_cell.angle_beta   90.00
_cell.angle_gamma   90.00
#
_symmetry.space_group_name_H-M   'P 1'
#
loop_
_entity.id
_entity.type
_entity.pdbx_description
1 polymer ?
#
loop_
_entity_poly.entity_id
_entity_poly.type
_entity_poly.pdbx_seq_one_letter_code
_entity_poly.pdbx_strand_id
1 'polypeptide(L)'
;EYAGMDIERYRPLIAETVRFFDEHYRYLAKKRGTTELTDDGKLVIYPSSGCEPYKMAYNPSSVVAALKTVVETIDKRHGGLEAFGLDTAIVSRIPEIPLHDIDGRRCISPATAWMRINNVETPQLYPGFPWRIYGLGRPNLDIAVNTYLHDPHALKMRSSKGWKQDNIWAACLGQREDAVRLLKEKFADGPYRFPAFWDPGYDWAPDLNRGG
;
A
#
# COMPACT_ATOMS: atom_id res chain seq x y z
N GLU A 1 -9.15 -7.65 -16.01
CA GLU A 1 -10.15 -6.59 -16.23
C GLU A 1 -9.58 -5.42 -17.00
N TYR A 2 -8.52 -4.81 -16.50
CA TYR A 2 -7.89 -3.63 -17.11
C TYR A 2 -7.38 -3.88 -18.55
N ALA A 3 -6.93 -5.10 -18.81
CA ALA A 3 -6.50 -5.54 -20.13
C ALA A 3 -7.61 -6.22 -20.95
N GLY A 4 -8.87 -6.05 -20.57
CA GLY A 4 -10.00 -6.72 -21.22
C GLY A 4 -10.14 -8.21 -20.93
N MET A 5 -9.40 -8.72 -19.95
CA MET A 5 -9.52 -10.12 -19.54
C MET A 5 -10.77 -10.34 -18.72
N ASP A 6 -11.45 -11.45 -18.99
CA ASP A 6 -12.53 -11.94 -18.15
C ASP A 6 -11.98 -12.43 -16.80
N ILE A 7 -12.42 -11.82 -15.71
CA ILE A 7 -12.02 -12.19 -14.35
C ILE A 7 -12.95 -13.19 -13.68
N GLU A 8 -14.04 -13.59 -14.32
CA GLU A 8 -15.07 -14.47 -13.72
C GLU A 8 -14.46 -15.79 -13.22
N ARG A 9 -13.53 -16.37 -13.99
CA ARG A 9 -12.81 -17.60 -13.59
C ARG A 9 -11.99 -17.45 -12.30
N TYR A 10 -11.62 -16.21 -11.91
CA TYR A 10 -10.85 -15.94 -10.71
C TYR A 10 -11.73 -15.50 -9.52
N ARG A 11 -13.04 -15.39 -9.74
CA ARG A 11 -14.00 -15.00 -8.70
C ARG A 11 -13.87 -15.83 -7.42
N PRO A 12 -13.76 -17.17 -7.46
CA PRO A 12 -13.55 -17.97 -6.26
C PRO A 12 -12.25 -17.60 -5.50
N LEU A 13 -11.16 -17.41 -6.23
CA LEU A 13 -9.88 -17.03 -5.61
C LEU A 13 -9.94 -15.66 -4.93
N ILE A 14 -10.59 -14.69 -5.58
CA ILE A 14 -10.78 -13.35 -5.02
C ILE A 14 -11.65 -13.43 -3.76
N ALA A 15 -12.75 -14.17 -3.81
CA ALA A 15 -13.65 -14.35 -2.67
C ALA A 15 -12.93 -15.00 -1.48
N GLU A 16 -12.19 -16.08 -1.72
CA GLU A 16 -11.42 -16.76 -0.67
C GLU A 16 -10.33 -15.88 -0.07
N THR A 17 -9.69 -15.03 -0.88
CA THR A 17 -8.71 -14.07 -0.38
C THR A 17 -9.36 -13.07 0.57
N VAL A 18 -10.50 -12.51 0.22
CA VAL A 18 -11.23 -11.56 1.08
C VAL A 18 -11.72 -12.25 2.35
N ARG A 19 -12.30 -13.45 2.24
CA ARG A 19 -12.77 -14.26 3.37
C ARG A 19 -11.62 -14.62 4.31
N PHE A 20 -10.45 -14.99 3.76
CA PHE A 20 -9.26 -15.27 4.53
C PHE A 20 -8.87 -14.07 5.42
N PHE A 21 -8.87 -12.85 4.90
CA PHE A 21 -8.55 -11.68 5.72
C PHE A 21 -9.52 -11.51 6.89
N ASP A 22 -10.81 -11.64 6.67
CA ASP A 22 -11.82 -11.50 7.71
C ASP A 22 -11.68 -12.61 8.77
N GLU A 23 -11.69 -13.85 8.36
CA GLU A 23 -11.70 -15.01 9.28
C GLU A 23 -10.37 -15.19 10.00
N HIS A 24 -9.25 -15.05 9.29
CA HIS A 24 -7.91 -15.26 9.84
C HIS A 24 -7.59 -14.27 10.96
N TYR A 25 -7.85 -13.00 10.74
CA TYR A 25 -7.53 -11.98 11.74
C TYR A 25 -8.47 -12.02 12.94
N ARG A 26 -9.72 -12.40 12.78
CA ARG A 26 -10.63 -12.70 13.91
C ARG A 26 -10.15 -13.92 14.72
N TYR A 27 -9.74 -14.97 14.02
CA TYR A 27 -9.14 -16.14 14.67
C TYR A 27 -7.87 -15.79 15.46
N LEU A 28 -6.97 -14.99 14.87
CA LEU A 28 -5.77 -14.55 15.56
C LEU A 28 -6.06 -13.65 16.76
N ALA A 29 -7.09 -12.81 16.69
CA ALA A 29 -7.54 -12.01 17.84
C ALA A 29 -7.96 -12.91 18.99
N LYS A 30 -8.81 -13.91 18.75
CA LYS A 30 -9.17 -14.92 19.77
C LYS A 30 -7.96 -15.63 20.34
N LYS A 31 -7.01 -16.05 19.52
CA LYS A 31 -5.78 -16.69 20.00
C LYS A 31 -4.94 -15.82 20.92
N ARG A 32 -5.00 -14.51 20.73
CA ARG A 32 -4.34 -13.54 21.63
C ARG A 32 -5.13 -13.27 22.93
N GLY A 33 -6.33 -13.83 23.07
CA GLY A 33 -7.21 -13.57 24.20
C GLY A 33 -7.95 -12.22 24.14
N THR A 34 -8.07 -11.65 22.91
CA THR A 34 -8.84 -10.43 22.69
C THR A 34 -10.19 -10.73 22.00
N THR A 35 -11.06 -9.74 21.92
CA THR A 35 -12.27 -9.79 21.10
C THR A 35 -11.92 -9.93 19.63
N GLU A 36 -12.79 -10.57 18.84
CA GLU A 36 -12.58 -10.74 17.38
C GLU A 36 -12.49 -9.42 16.64
N LEU A 37 -13.24 -8.45 17.09
CA LEU A 37 -13.32 -7.10 16.56
C LEU A 37 -13.06 -6.10 17.67
N THR A 38 -12.70 -4.90 17.32
CA THR A 38 -12.62 -3.75 18.23
C THR A 38 -14.01 -3.33 18.71
N ASP A 39 -14.10 -2.46 19.71
CA ASP A 39 -15.38 -1.96 20.23
C ASP A 39 -16.20 -1.22 19.16
N ASP A 40 -15.56 -0.64 18.16
CA ASP A 40 -16.19 -0.03 16.98
C ASP A 40 -16.39 -1.01 15.82
N GLY A 41 -16.25 -2.32 16.06
CA GLY A 41 -16.55 -3.38 15.10
C GLY A 41 -15.52 -3.58 13.99
N LYS A 42 -14.28 -3.12 14.17
CA LYS A 42 -13.21 -3.23 13.17
C LYS A 42 -12.32 -4.44 13.39
N LEU A 43 -11.75 -4.96 12.30
CA LEU A 43 -10.68 -5.94 12.34
C LEU A 43 -9.39 -5.33 12.90
N VAL A 44 -8.61 -6.16 13.57
CA VAL A 44 -7.22 -5.85 13.92
C VAL A 44 -6.32 -6.72 13.06
N ILE A 45 -5.77 -6.13 12.02
CA ILE A 45 -4.84 -6.81 11.09
C ILE A 45 -3.47 -6.91 11.77
N TYR A 46 -3.30 -7.95 12.60
CA TYR A 46 -2.09 -8.22 13.38
C TYR A 46 -1.98 -9.72 13.71
N PRO A 47 -0.76 -10.33 13.67
CA PRO A 47 0.48 -9.74 13.18
C PRO A 47 0.47 -9.56 11.67
N SER A 48 1.07 -8.48 11.19
CA SER A 48 1.15 -8.16 9.78
C SER A 48 2.46 -7.42 9.46
N SER A 49 2.62 -6.98 8.22
CA SER A 49 3.76 -6.22 7.77
C SER A 49 3.31 -5.10 6.86
N GLY A 50 3.84 -3.90 7.06
CA GLY A 50 3.71 -2.81 6.10
C GLY A 50 4.76 -2.98 5.02
N CYS A 51 4.43 -3.72 3.96
CA CYS A 51 5.38 -4.28 3.01
C CYS A 51 6.54 -5.01 3.73
N GLU A 52 7.76 -4.91 3.25
CA GLU A 52 8.90 -5.51 3.94
C GLU A 52 9.42 -4.71 5.14
N PRO A 53 9.38 -3.36 5.16
CA PRO A 53 10.07 -2.64 6.23
C PRO A 53 9.38 -2.70 7.59
N TYR A 54 8.08 -2.51 7.67
CA TYR A 54 7.39 -2.36 8.96
C TYR A 54 6.90 -3.70 9.48
N LYS A 55 7.71 -4.33 10.34
CA LYS A 55 7.44 -5.67 10.87
C LYS A 55 6.62 -5.66 12.14
N MET A 56 5.84 -6.75 12.32
CA MET A 56 4.89 -6.90 13.43
C MET A 56 3.97 -5.68 13.52
N ALA A 57 3.44 -5.29 12.37
CA ALA A 57 2.62 -4.10 12.22
C ALA A 57 1.14 -4.39 12.52
N TYR A 58 0.49 -3.41 13.16
CA TYR A 58 -0.95 -3.37 13.36
C TYR A 58 -1.59 -2.51 12.27
N ASN A 59 -2.58 -3.04 11.56
CA ASN A 59 -3.32 -2.34 10.51
C ASN A 59 -2.41 -1.60 9.53
N PRO A 60 -1.48 -2.28 8.82
CA PRO A 60 -0.60 -1.61 7.88
C PRO A 60 -1.39 -0.90 6.78
N SER A 61 -1.07 0.35 6.49
CA SER A 61 -1.78 1.19 5.52
C SER A 61 -1.85 0.57 4.13
N SER A 62 -0.78 -0.10 3.69
CA SER A 62 -0.73 -0.80 2.41
C SER A 62 -1.73 -1.97 2.34
N VAL A 63 -1.88 -2.73 3.42
CA VAL A 63 -2.80 -3.88 3.51
C VAL A 63 -4.25 -3.42 3.64
N VAL A 64 -4.49 -2.44 4.53
CA VAL A 64 -5.82 -1.84 4.70
C VAL A 64 -6.30 -1.23 3.39
N ALA A 65 -5.44 -0.49 2.69
CA ALA A 65 -5.79 0.11 1.40
C ALA A 65 -6.09 -0.95 0.33
N ALA A 66 -5.31 -2.03 0.28
CA ALA A 66 -5.55 -3.15 -0.62
C ALA A 66 -6.93 -3.76 -0.39
N LEU A 67 -7.20 -4.16 0.85
CA LEU A 67 -8.46 -4.81 1.22
C LEU A 67 -9.66 -3.89 0.94
N LYS A 68 -9.56 -2.61 1.31
CA LYS A 68 -10.58 -1.60 1.04
C LYS A 68 -10.87 -1.47 -0.46
N THR A 69 -9.83 -1.35 -1.27
CA THR A 69 -9.96 -1.21 -2.73
C THR A 69 -10.58 -2.45 -3.37
N VAL A 70 -10.16 -3.65 -2.97
CA VAL A 70 -10.71 -4.90 -3.52
C VAL A 70 -12.19 -5.04 -3.16
N VAL A 71 -12.53 -4.88 -1.90
CA VAL A 71 -13.92 -5.00 -1.42
C VAL A 71 -14.83 -3.97 -2.08
N GLU A 72 -14.42 -2.70 -2.15
CA GLU A 72 -15.19 -1.66 -2.83
C GLU A 72 -15.33 -1.90 -4.35
N THR A 73 -14.32 -2.50 -4.97
CA THR A 73 -14.38 -2.82 -6.40
C THR A 73 -15.39 -3.93 -6.67
N ILE A 74 -15.38 -4.97 -5.85
CA ILE A 74 -16.38 -6.06 -5.92
C ILE A 74 -17.78 -5.49 -5.75
N ASP A 75 -17.97 -4.70 -4.71
CA ASP A 75 -19.28 -4.14 -4.36
C ASP A 75 -19.87 -3.26 -5.47
N LYS A 76 -19.03 -2.39 -6.05
CA LYS A 76 -19.50 -1.40 -7.03
C LYS A 76 -19.54 -1.88 -8.47
N ARG A 77 -18.74 -2.88 -8.85
CA ARG A 77 -18.51 -3.22 -10.27
C ARG A 77 -18.89 -4.63 -10.66
N HIS A 78 -18.96 -5.55 -9.71
CA HIS A 78 -19.12 -6.98 -10.01
C HIS A 78 -20.39 -7.60 -9.42
N GLY A 79 -21.43 -6.81 -9.24
CA GLY A 79 -22.72 -7.29 -8.77
C GLY A 79 -22.82 -7.43 -7.26
N GLY A 80 -21.89 -6.83 -6.53
CA GLY A 80 -21.91 -6.81 -5.06
C GLY A 80 -21.19 -8.00 -4.42
N LEU A 81 -20.96 -7.87 -3.13
CA LEU A 81 -20.26 -8.89 -2.33
C LEU A 81 -21.00 -10.22 -2.27
N GLU A 82 -22.32 -10.18 -2.26
CA GLU A 82 -23.17 -11.39 -2.24
C GLU A 82 -22.96 -12.25 -3.48
N ALA A 83 -22.74 -11.65 -4.65
CA ALA A 83 -22.42 -12.37 -5.88
C ALA A 83 -21.11 -13.14 -5.80
N PHE A 84 -20.23 -12.78 -4.86
CA PHE A 84 -18.99 -13.51 -4.54
C PHE A 84 -19.17 -14.45 -3.33
N GLY A 85 -20.38 -14.58 -2.77
CA GLY A 85 -20.61 -15.35 -1.56
C GLY A 85 -19.90 -14.78 -0.33
N LEU A 86 -19.69 -13.47 -0.30
CA LEU A 86 -19.04 -12.76 0.79
C LEU A 86 -20.08 -12.11 1.72
N ASP A 87 -19.77 -12.07 3.01
CA ASP A 87 -20.54 -11.31 3.99
C ASP A 87 -20.39 -9.81 3.76
N THR A 88 -21.50 -9.13 3.51
CA THR A 88 -21.53 -7.67 3.27
C THR A 88 -21.01 -6.86 4.45
N ALA A 89 -21.10 -7.40 5.67
CA ALA A 89 -20.58 -6.75 6.86
C ALA A 89 -19.04 -6.56 6.83
N ILE A 90 -18.32 -7.22 5.93
CA ILE A 90 -16.88 -7.01 5.81
C ILE A 90 -16.53 -5.56 5.47
N VAL A 91 -17.38 -4.84 4.73
CA VAL A 91 -17.17 -3.43 4.41
C VAL A 91 -16.99 -2.60 5.68
N SER A 92 -17.87 -2.83 6.66
CA SER A 92 -17.83 -2.11 7.94
C SER A 92 -16.69 -2.59 8.86
N ARG A 93 -16.21 -3.82 8.70
CA ARG A 93 -15.14 -4.38 9.52
C ARG A 93 -13.73 -3.96 9.10
N ILE A 94 -13.54 -3.47 7.87
CA ILE A 94 -12.22 -3.00 7.42
C ILE A 94 -11.81 -1.78 8.26
N PRO A 95 -10.62 -1.78 8.87
CA PRO A 95 -10.15 -0.63 9.64
C PRO A 95 -9.91 0.59 8.74
N GLU A 96 -9.90 1.76 9.34
CA GLU A 96 -9.50 2.97 8.61
C GLU A 96 -7.99 2.96 8.32
N ILE A 97 -7.59 3.65 7.25
CA ILE A 97 -6.18 3.85 6.94
C ILE A 97 -5.56 4.67 8.08
N PRO A 98 -4.52 4.14 8.74
CA PRO A 98 -3.93 4.84 9.87
C PRO A 98 -3.30 6.17 9.44
N LEU A 99 -3.53 7.19 10.24
CA LEU A 99 -2.99 8.52 10.05
C LEU A 99 -2.20 8.93 11.29
N HIS A 100 -1.21 9.78 11.10
CA HIS A 100 -0.46 10.42 12.18
C HIS A 100 -0.21 11.90 11.86
N ASP A 101 0.23 12.65 12.86
CA ASP A 101 0.63 14.04 12.69
C ASP A 101 2.15 14.13 12.57
N ILE A 102 2.61 14.91 11.61
CA ILE A 102 4.01 15.27 11.43
C ILE A 102 4.08 16.79 11.35
N ASP A 103 4.57 17.43 12.38
CA ASP A 103 4.70 18.88 12.49
C ASP A 103 3.39 19.64 12.16
N GLY A 104 2.27 19.18 12.73
CA GLY A 104 0.94 19.76 12.52
C GLY A 104 0.29 19.41 11.18
N ARG A 105 0.85 18.45 10.43
CA ARG A 105 0.31 17.98 9.15
C ARG A 105 -0.20 16.54 9.27
N ARG A 106 -1.43 16.31 8.89
CA ARG A 106 -1.95 14.94 8.79
C ARG A 106 -1.27 14.22 7.64
N CYS A 107 -0.69 13.07 7.97
CA CYS A 107 0.01 12.18 7.04
C CYS A 107 -0.51 10.76 7.17
N ILE A 108 -0.35 9.94 6.14
CA ILE A 108 -0.63 8.51 6.21
C ILE A 108 0.47 7.86 7.04
N SER A 109 0.08 7.19 8.11
CA SER A 109 1.00 6.36 8.88
C SER A 109 1.25 5.04 8.17
N PRO A 110 2.47 4.46 8.22
CA PRO A 110 2.74 3.15 7.64
C PRO A 110 1.90 2.03 8.27
N ALA A 111 1.54 2.18 9.54
CA ALA A 111 0.66 1.29 10.30
C ALA A 111 0.16 2.02 11.56
N THR A 112 -0.77 1.43 12.31
CA THR A 112 -1.16 1.97 13.63
C THR A 112 -0.02 1.85 14.64
N ALA A 113 0.71 0.76 14.60
CA ALA A 113 1.92 0.50 15.40
C ALA A 113 2.78 -0.54 14.70
N TRP A 114 4.06 -0.59 15.02
CA TRP A 114 5.01 -1.58 14.50
C TRP A 114 6.18 -1.78 15.47
N MET A 115 6.88 -2.88 15.30
CA MET A 115 7.99 -3.25 16.18
C MET A 115 9.34 -2.71 15.70
N ARG A 116 9.57 -2.79 14.37
CA ARG A 116 10.85 -2.38 13.75
C ARG A 116 10.69 -2.04 12.29
N ILE A 117 11.67 -1.30 11.77
CA ILE A 117 11.81 -0.97 10.34
C ILE A 117 13.11 -1.61 9.86
N ASN A 118 13.08 -2.37 8.77
CA ASN A 118 14.24 -3.14 8.28
C ASN A 118 14.39 -3.19 6.74
N ASN A 119 13.73 -2.30 6.00
CA ASN A 119 13.88 -2.18 4.56
C ASN A 119 13.56 -0.76 4.07
N VAL A 120 13.68 -0.53 2.77
CA VAL A 120 13.65 0.79 2.11
C VAL A 120 12.30 1.13 1.44
N GLU A 121 11.33 0.23 1.46
CA GLU A 121 9.99 0.51 0.93
C GLU A 121 9.24 1.53 1.77
N THR A 122 8.28 2.18 1.16
CA THR A 122 7.48 3.25 1.77
C THR A 122 5.99 2.93 1.70
N PRO A 123 5.50 1.95 2.51
CA PRO A 123 4.12 1.45 2.45
C PRO A 123 3.07 2.51 2.73
N GLN A 124 3.41 3.59 3.42
CA GLN A 124 2.53 4.74 3.65
C GLN A 124 2.17 5.50 2.36
N LEU A 125 2.87 5.28 1.25
CA LEU A 125 2.53 5.85 -0.06
C LEU A 125 1.67 4.90 -0.93
N TYR A 126 1.53 3.64 -0.56
CA TYR A 126 0.71 2.67 -1.29
C TYR A 126 -0.78 3.02 -1.37
N PRO A 127 -1.40 3.69 -0.38
CA PRO A 127 -2.76 4.21 -0.55
C PRO A 127 -2.91 5.24 -1.68
N GLY A 128 -1.80 5.89 -2.09
CA GLY A 128 -1.76 6.75 -3.28
C GLY A 128 -1.58 5.95 -4.58
N PHE A 129 -0.66 5.01 -4.60
CA PHE A 129 -0.45 4.06 -5.69
C PHE A 129 0.15 2.77 -5.11
N PRO A 130 -0.36 1.58 -5.47
CA PRO A 130 -1.31 1.31 -6.55
C PRO A 130 -2.80 1.49 -6.20
N TRP A 131 -3.16 1.68 -4.93
CA TRP A 131 -4.56 1.56 -4.49
C TRP A 131 -5.43 2.77 -4.82
N ARG A 132 -4.87 3.93 -5.08
CA ARG A 132 -5.57 5.14 -5.53
C ARG A 132 -6.76 5.58 -4.64
N ILE A 133 -6.63 5.37 -3.35
CA ILE A 133 -7.58 5.89 -2.36
C ILE A 133 -7.36 7.39 -2.21
N TYR A 134 -6.10 7.80 -2.17
CA TYR A 134 -5.65 9.19 -2.24
C TYR A 134 -5.03 9.49 -3.60
N GLY A 135 -5.07 10.73 -4.03
CA GLY A 135 -4.43 11.16 -5.27
C GLY A 135 -5.22 12.22 -6.00
N LEU A 136 -4.75 12.64 -7.16
CA LEU A 136 -5.44 13.61 -8.02
C LEU A 136 -6.87 13.16 -8.32
N GLY A 137 -7.84 14.05 -8.09
CA GLY A 137 -9.26 13.79 -8.26
C GLY A 137 -9.88 12.92 -7.15
N ARG A 138 -9.17 12.67 -6.06
CA ARG A 138 -9.66 11.95 -4.88
C ARG A 138 -9.77 12.90 -3.68
N PRO A 139 -10.69 12.61 -2.72
CA PRO A 139 -10.76 13.35 -1.47
C PRO A 139 -9.45 13.27 -0.68
N ASN A 140 -9.18 14.27 0.13
CA ASN A 140 -8.04 14.31 1.07
C ASN A 140 -6.68 14.12 0.39
N LEU A 141 -6.50 14.65 -0.81
CA LEU A 141 -5.23 14.64 -1.54
C LEU A 141 -4.08 15.19 -0.68
N ASP A 142 -4.37 16.23 0.10
CA ASP A 142 -3.43 16.90 0.99
C ASP A 142 -2.75 15.94 1.98
N ILE A 143 -3.46 14.96 2.51
CA ILE A 143 -2.90 13.94 3.43
C ILE A 143 -1.79 13.14 2.75
N ALA A 144 -2.01 12.68 1.52
CA ALA A 144 -1.00 11.92 0.79
C ALA A 144 0.13 12.80 0.28
N VAL A 145 -0.15 14.04 -0.12
CA VAL A 145 0.87 15.05 -0.46
C VAL A 145 1.74 15.35 0.76
N ASN A 146 1.13 15.55 1.93
CA ASN A 146 1.87 15.76 3.18
C ASN A 146 2.77 14.56 3.49
N THR A 147 2.27 13.33 3.33
CA THR A 147 3.06 12.12 3.51
C THR A 147 4.25 12.10 2.57
N TYR A 148 4.03 12.38 1.29
CA TYR A 148 5.09 12.40 0.29
C TYR A 148 6.16 13.46 0.58
N LEU A 149 5.75 14.64 1.04
CA LEU A 149 6.64 15.78 1.25
C LEU A 149 7.30 15.84 2.64
N HIS A 150 6.71 15.22 3.65
CA HIS A 150 7.13 15.43 5.04
C HIS A 150 7.39 14.17 5.85
N ASP A 151 6.96 12.96 5.38
CA ASP A 151 7.27 11.74 6.10
C ASP A 151 8.78 11.46 6.06
N PRO A 152 9.45 11.37 7.23
CA PRO A 152 10.91 11.23 7.29
C PRO A 152 11.43 9.95 6.62
N HIS A 153 10.68 8.85 6.71
CA HIS A 153 11.08 7.61 6.06
C HIS A 153 10.90 7.71 4.54
N ALA A 154 9.76 8.25 4.08
CA ALA A 154 9.53 8.45 2.65
C ALA A 154 10.58 9.38 2.02
N LEU A 155 10.96 10.45 2.70
CA LEU A 155 12.02 11.36 2.26
C LEU A 155 13.37 10.67 2.18
N LYS A 156 13.76 9.96 3.25
CA LYS A 156 15.04 9.25 3.35
C LYS A 156 15.18 8.17 2.27
N MET A 157 14.09 7.48 1.95
CA MET A 157 14.10 6.33 1.05
C MET A 157 13.71 6.68 -0.39
N ARG A 158 13.48 7.96 -0.68
CA ARG A 158 13.13 8.42 -2.04
C ARG A 158 14.25 8.13 -3.02
N SER A 159 13.91 7.51 -4.15
CA SER A 159 14.88 7.12 -5.14
C SER A 159 14.25 6.97 -6.53
N SER A 160 15.06 7.19 -7.57
CA SER A 160 14.73 6.89 -8.96
C SER A 160 15.16 5.48 -9.39
N LYS A 161 15.83 4.72 -8.52
CA LYS A 161 16.54 3.49 -8.89
C LYS A 161 15.67 2.25 -8.92
N GLY A 162 15.97 1.35 -9.84
CA GLY A 162 15.38 0.02 -9.95
C GLY A 162 13.84 0.00 -9.87
N TRP A 163 13.31 -0.81 -8.99
CA TRP A 163 11.88 -0.99 -8.78
C TRP A 163 11.19 0.13 -7.98
N LYS A 164 11.92 1.14 -7.50
CA LYS A 164 11.32 2.26 -6.73
C LYS A 164 10.26 2.99 -7.55
N GLN A 165 9.15 3.33 -6.89
CA GLN A 165 7.94 3.88 -7.50
C GLN A 165 7.76 5.38 -7.25
N ASP A 166 8.77 6.05 -6.74
CA ASP A 166 8.68 7.44 -6.28
C ASP A 166 8.21 8.41 -7.39
N ASN A 167 8.62 8.18 -8.63
CA ASN A 167 8.13 8.95 -9.78
C ASN A 167 6.62 8.73 -10.04
N ILE A 168 6.11 7.53 -9.78
CA ILE A 168 4.68 7.22 -9.96
C ILE A 168 3.87 7.86 -8.83
N TRP A 169 4.34 7.77 -7.59
CA TRP A 169 3.69 8.46 -6.47
C TRP A 169 3.66 9.96 -6.69
N ALA A 170 4.78 10.56 -7.08
CA ALA A 170 4.85 11.98 -7.40
C ALA A 170 3.81 12.37 -8.47
N ALA A 171 3.69 11.60 -9.54
CA ALA A 171 2.71 11.84 -10.60
C ALA A 171 1.27 11.71 -10.09
N CYS A 172 0.96 10.64 -9.34
CA CYS A 172 -0.37 10.42 -8.77
C CYS A 172 -0.81 11.49 -7.77
N LEU A 173 0.15 12.14 -7.12
CA LEU A 173 -0.07 13.20 -6.13
C LEU A 173 0.06 14.62 -6.70
N GLY A 174 0.27 14.76 -8.01
CA GLY A 174 0.38 16.07 -8.67
C GLY A 174 1.72 16.77 -8.44
N GLN A 175 2.74 16.07 -7.93
CA GLN A 175 4.09 16.61 -7.73
C GLN A 175 4.87 16.53 -9.06
N ARG A 176 4.46 17.36 -10.02
CA ARG A 176 4.89 17.29 -11.41
C ARG A 176 6.41 17.37 -11.58
N GLU A 177 7.04 18.30 -10.88
CA GLU A 177 8.49 18.54 -11.02
C GLU A 177 9.28 17.32 -10.55
N ASP A 178 8.93 16.77 -9.41
CA ASP A 178 9.53 15.55 -8.87
C ASP A 178 9.26 14.34 -9.78
N ALA A 179 8.04 14.20 -10.27
CA ALA A 179 7.71 13.11 -11.19
C ALA A 179 8.58 13.12 -12.45
N VAL A 180 8.74 14.30 -13.06
CA VAL A 180 9.58 14.47 -14.27
C VAL A 180 11.05 14.27 -13.95
N ARG A 181 11.55 14.82 -12.83
CA ARG A 181 12.94 14.67 -12.41
C ARG A 181 13.29 13.20 -12.16
N LEU A 182 12.54 12.52 -11.31
CA LEU A 182 12.76 11.11 -10.97
C LEU A 182 12.61 10.18 -12.17
N LEU A 183 11.69 10.50 -13.10
CA LEU A 183 11.54 9.75 -14.33
C LEU A 183 12.77 9.90 -15.23
N LYS A 184 13.26 11.13 -15.43
CA LYS A 184 14.48 11.38 -16.21
C LYS A 184 15.70 10.68 -15.61
N GLU A 185 15.85 10.75 -14.30
CA GLU A 185 16.93 10.05 -13.57
C GLU A 185 16.83 8.53 -13.77
N LYS A 186 15.60 7.98 -13.71
CA LYS A 186 15.35 6.54 -13.87
C LYS A 186 15.72 6.03 -15.26
N PHE A 187 15.54 6.84 -16.29
CA PHE A 187 15.86 6.50 -17.67
C PHE A 187 17.22 7.00 -18.17
N ALA A 188 17.99 7.64 -17.29
CA ALA A 188 19.35 8.06 -17.62
C ALA A 188 20.30 6.86 -17.71
N ASP A 189 21.23 6.93 -18.67
CA ASP A 189 22.30 5.94 -18.75
C ASP A 189 23.27 6.08 -17.58
N GLY A 190 23.77 4.96 -17.11
CA GLY A 190 24.74 4.87 -16.05
C GLY A 190 25.93 3.97 -16.40
N PRO A 191 26.90 3.82 -15.50
CA PRO A 191 28.10 3.01 -15.73
C PRO A 191 27.86 1.49 -15.61
N TYR A 192 26.62 1.05 -15.66
CA TYR A 192 26.23 -0.32 -15.36
C TYR A 192 25.98 -1.13 -16.63
N ARG A 193 25.92 -2.45 -16.45
CA ARG A 193 25.71 -3.41 -17.54
C ARG A 193 24.45 -3.15 -18.35
N PHE A 194 23.39 -2.73 -17.66
CA PHE A 194 22.11 -2.41 -18.26
C PHE A 194 21.88 -0.91 -18.13
N PRO A 195 21.64 -0.19 -19.24
CA PRO A 195 21.31 1.23 -19.17
C PRO A 195 19.95 1.48 -18.58
N ALA A 196 19.72 2.68 -18.12
CA ALA A 196 18.43 3.18 -17.67
C ALA A 196 17.75 2.30 -16.62
N PHE A 197 16.66 1.73 -16.97
CA PHE A 197 15.71 1.01 -16.12
C PHE A 197 16.34 -0.02 -15.16
N TRP A 198 17.47 -0.59 -15.55
CA TRP A 198 18.18 -1.60 -14.79
C TRP A 198 19.34 -1.03 -13.96
N ASP A 199 19.20 0.20 -13.55
CA ASP A 199 20.15 0.78 -12.61
C ASP A 199 20.24 -0.11 -11.36
N PRO A 200 21.44 -0.42 -10.93
CA PRO A 200 21.72 -1.33 -9.82
C PRO A 200 21.18 -0.86 -8.49
N GLY A 201 21.16 -1.78 -7.58
CA GLY A 201 20.70 -1.58 -6.23
C GLY A 201 19.38 -2.28 -5.94
N TYR A 202 18.60 -2.59 -6.96
CA TYR A 202 17.27 -3.18 -6.79
C TYR A 202 16.97 -4.30 -7.77
N ASP A 203 18.00 -4.77 -8.45
CA ASP A 203 17.90 -5.83 -9.42
C ASP A 203 18.84 -6.98 -9.04
N TRP A 204 18.73 -8.10 -9.71
CA TRP A 204 19.53 -9.29 -9.47
C TRP A 204 20.90 -9.26 -10.15
N ALA A 205 21.36 -8.08 -10.56
CA ALA A 205 22.69 -7.89 -11.10
C ALA A 205 23.76 -7.87 -10.00
N PRO A 206 25.03 -8.25 -10.29
CA PRO A 206 26.10 -8.24 -9.30
C PRO A 206 26.42 -6.87 -8.68
N ASP A 207 26.02 -5.81 -9.33
CA ASP A 207 26.25 -4.42 -8.94
C ASP A 207 25.07 -3.81 -8.19
N LEU A 208 24.10 -4.62 -7.82
CA LEU A 208 22.93 -4.27 -7.05
C LEU A 208 23.19 -3.43 -5.81
N ASN A 209 24.23 -3.78 -5.09
CA ASN A 209 24.54 -3.17 -3.80
C ASN A 209 25.08 -1.74 -3.89
N ARG A 210 25.27 -1.21 -5.09
CA ARG A 210 25.80 0.15 -5.27
C ARG A 210 24.76 1.26 -5.13
N GLY A 211 23.51 0.90 -5.15
CA GLY A 211 22.41 1.84 -5.05
C GLY A 211 21.73 1.87 -3.68
N GLY A 212 22.22 1.09 -2.74
CA GLY A 212 21.70 1.00 -1.39
C GLY A 212 22.04 2.21 -0.53
#